data_b1105d33363070dd823da17fd9311f22
#
_entry.id   b1105d33363070dd823da17fd9311f22
#
_cell.length_a   1.000
_cell.length_b   1.000
_cell.length_c   1.000
_cell.angle_alpha   90.00
_cell.angle_beta   90.00
_cell.angle_gamma   90.00
#
_symmetry.space_group_name_H-M   'P 1'
#
loop_
_entity.id
_entity.type
_entity.pdbx_description
1 polymer ?
#
loop_
_entity_poly.entity_id
_entity_poly.type
_entity_poly.pdbx_seq_one_letter_code
_entity_poly.pdbx_strand_id
1 'polypeptide(L)'
;MYLPSLPALVTDFQTDVPTVQLTLSAFMVAFALAMLVYGPLSDRFGRRPVLLGAVVLYVISSIACVFAPTIEALVVARVFQAMGCCAGPVLGRAVVRDVYGRDRAAQVLSYMGTAMALAPAIGPIAGGWLQVAFGWHSVFVVLSLFSLIALIGTYFMLDETNPHKNPYAISPRGIVSNYALLLSHRVYVGYLATIAACYCVIFSFISGSSFVLIEVVGLSPDLYGYCFATIVIGYMTGTFISGRFGRRVGGERLILIGATLAAIGGGIMAAFAWSGHVTVLSIVLPQMLAMVGVGFVFPNSQAGAIGPFPQMAGAASALVGFFQMGVASVVGLAIGHAFDGTARPLATGVAVSGFLMLVFFLTLVWPVRNRA
;
A
#
# COMPACT_ATOMS: atom_id res chain seq x y z
N MET A 1 -8.30 -1.16 9.11
CA MET A 1 -8.85 -1.34 10.48
C MET A 1 -8.09 -0.55 11.54
N TYR A 2 -6.75 -0.54 11.51
CA TYR A 2 -5.91 0.05 12.56
C TYR A 2 -5.88 1.61 12.60
N LEU A 3 -6.09 2.29 11.48
CA LEU A 3 -5.95 3.76 11.36
C LEU A 3 -6.82 4.58 12.33
N PRO A 4 -8.09 4.25 12.56
CA PRO A 4 -8.93 5.01 13.51
C PRO A 4 -8.43 4.95 14.96
N SER A 5 -7.59 3.95 15.28
CA SER A 5 -7.06 3.74 16.63
C SER A 5 -5.75 4.50 16.91
N LEU A 6 -5.11 5.10 15.89
CA LEU A 6 -3.80 5.75 16.07
C LEU A 6 -3.82 6.87 17.12
N PRO A 7 -4.82 7.78 17.16
CA PRO A 7 -4.87 8.80 18.20
C PRO A 7 -4.99 8.23 19.61
N ALA A 8 -5.79 7.17 19.79
CA ALA A 8 -5.93 6.52 21.09
C ALA A 8 -4.63 5.94 21.64
N LEU A 9 -3.73 5.46 20.75
CA LEU A 9 -2.43 4.93 21.17
C LEU A 9 -1.51 6.00 21.76
N VAL A 10 -1.64 7.27 21.32
CA VAL A 10 -0.86 8.39 21.90
C VAL A 10 -1.21 8.54 23.37
N THR A 11 -2.49 8.46 23.70
CA THR A 11 -3.00 8.62 25.08
C THR A 11 -2.73 7.37 25.92
N ASP A 12 -3.01 6.18 25.38
CA ASP A 12 -2.92 4.91 26.12
C ASP A 12 -1.47 4.55 26.47
N PHE A 13 -0.52 4.79 25.56
CA PHE A 13 0.91 4.58 25.78
C PHE A 13 1.65 5.82 26.32
N GLN A 14 0.93 6.95 26.53
CA GLN A 14 1.51 8.21 27.00
C GLN A 14 2.76 8.63 26.17
N THR A 15 2.64 8.57 24.86
CA THR A 15 3.71 8.83 23.89
C THR A 15 3.32 9.95 22.91
N ASP A 16 4.16 10.23 21.93
CA ASP A 16 3.95 11.25 20.92
C ASP A 16 3.49 10.67 19.57
N VAL A 17 2.97 11.54 18.69
CA VAL A 17 2.51 11.18 17.35
C VAL A 17 3.62 10.55 16.50
N PRO A 18 4.87 11.09 16.45
CA PRO A 18 5.96 10.46 15.73
C PRO A 18 6.22 9.00 16.14
N THR A 19 6.20 8.70 17.43
CA THR A 19 6.42 7.35 17.95
C THR A 19 5.29 6.40 17.54
N VAL A 20 4.03 6.84 17.61
CA VAL A 20 2.90 6.04 17.11
C VAL A 20 3.00 5.82 15.60
N GLN A 21 3.46 6.80 14.82
CA GLN A 21 3.68 6.67 13.39
C GLN A 21 4.73 5.60 13.03
N LEU A 22 5.69 5.30 13.92
CA LEU A 22 6.63 4.20 13.72
C LEU A 22 5.91 2.86 13.56
N THR A 23 4.75 2.66 14.19
CA THR A 23 3.97 1.41 14.03
C THR A 23 3.51 1.18 12.59
N LEU A 24 3.26 2.26 11.83
CA LEU A 24 2.91 2.19 10.40
C LEU A 24 4.16 2.13 9.53
N SER A 25 5.14 2.98 9.79
CA SER A 25 6.32 3.11 8.94
C SER A 25 7.25 1.91 9.05
N ALA A 26 7.48 1.38 10.25
CA ALA A 26 8.24 0.15 10.45
C ALA A 26 7.54 -1.06 9.81
N PHE A 27 6.21 -1.12 9.89
CA PHE A 27 5.42 -2.12 9.15
C PHE A 27 5.69 -2.02 7.65
N MET A 28 5.67 -0.82 7.05
CA MET A 28 5.89 -0.64 5.61
C MET A 28 7.30 -1.00 5.19
N VAL A 29 8.33 -0.64 5.98
CA VAL A 29 9.72 -1.03 5.72
C VAL A 29 9.88 -2.54 5.75
N ALA A 30 9.36 -3.20 6.79
CA ALA A 30 9.42 -4.64 6.93
C ALA A 30 8.69 -5.37 5.77
N PHE A 31 7.52 -4.84 5.38
CA PHE A 31 6.77 -5.34 4.24
C PHE A 31 7.56 -5.18 2.93
N ALA A 32 8.19 -4.01 2.71
CA ALA A 32 9.02 -3.75 1.53
C ALA A 32 10.19 -4.74 1.43
N LEU A 33 10.93 -4.94 2.51
CA LEU A 33 12.05 -5.89 2.56
C LEU A 33 11.57 -7.32 2.33
N ALA A 34 10.46 -7.72 2.92
CA ALA A 34 9.88 -9.05 2.75
C ALA A 34 9.44 -9.32 1.30
N MET A 35 8.97 -8.30 0.56
CA MET A 35 8.61 -8.45 -0.86
C MET A 35 9.77 -8.93 -1.73
N LEU A 36 11.00 -8.52 -1.42
CA LEU A 36 12.20 -8.94 -2.16
C LEU A 36 12.58 -10.41 -1.92
N VAL A 37 12.15 -10.96 -0.79
CA VAL A 37 12.60 -12.27 -0.30
C VAL A 37 11.59 -13.38 -0.59
N TYR A 38 10.29 -13.13 -0.47
CA TYR A 38 9.27 -14.19 -0.57
C TYR A 38 9.19 -14.88 -1.93
N GLY A 39 9.42 -14.18 -3.03
CA GLY A 39 9.47 -14.77 -4.36
C GLY A 39 10.54 -15.87 -4.42
N PRO A 40 11.83 -15.49 -4.32
CA PRO A 40 12.93 -16.46 -4.31
C PRO A 40 12.81 -17.56 -3.25
N LEU A 41 12.35 -17.22 -2.04
CA LEU A 41 12.16 -18.18 -0.95
C LEU A 41 11.17 -19.28 -1.34
N SER A 42 10.04 -18.89 -1.93
CA SER A 42 9.01 -19.85 -2.36
C SER A 42 9.38 -20.63 -3.62
N ASP A 43 10.25 -20.08 -4.48
CA ASP A 43 10.80 -20.78 -5.64
C ASP A 43 11.74 -21.90 -5.19
N ARG A 44 12.46 -21.72 -4.07
CA ARG A 44 13.38 -22.71 -3.52
C ARG A 44 12.70 -23.76 -2.67
N PHE A 45 11.87 -23.35 -1.70
CA PHE A 45 11.32 -24.26 -0.69
C PHE A 45 9.93 -24.79 -1.05
N GLY A 46 9.23 -24.15 -1.97
CA GLY A 46 7.85 -24.43 -2.37
C GLY A 46 6.89 -23.35 -1.89
N ARG A 47 5.74 -23.23 -2.54
CA ARG A 47 4.74 -22.21 -2.24
C ARG A 47 4.07 -22.44 -0.88
N ARG A 48 3.62 -23.70 -0.67
CA ARG A 48 2.85 -24.08 0.52
C ARG A 48 3.61 -23.87 1.82
N PRO A 49 4.84 -24.41 2.04
CA PRO A 49 5.53 -24.30 3.32
C PRO A 49 5.90 -22.85 3.64
N VAL A 50 6.28 -22.05 2.62
CA VAL A 50 6.63 -20.64 2.82
C VAL A 50 5.40 -19.82 3.18
N LEU A 51 4.25 -20.05 2.51
CA LEU A 51 3.00 -19.36 2.82
C LEU A 51 2.49 -19.74 4.21
N LEU A 52 2.51 -21.02 4.58
CA LEU A 52 2.10 -21.47 5.93
C LEU A 52 2.99 -20.84 7.01
N GLY A 53 4.30 -20.86 6.86
CA GLY A 53 5.23 -20.23 7.80
C GLY A 53 4.97 -18.72 7.96
N ALA A 54 4.69 -18.04 6.87
CA ALA A 54 4.37 -16.61 6.88
C ALA A 54 3.02 -16.33 7.58
N VAL A 55 1.99 -17.14 7.31
CA VAL A 55 0.67 -16.98 7.98
C VAL A 55 0.77 -17.29 9.47
N VAL A 56 1.54 -18.31 9.88
CA VAL A 56 1.85 -18.59 11.29
C VAL A 56 2.53 -17.39 11.94
N LEU A 57 3.53 -16.80 11.29
CA LEU A 57 4.20 -15.60 11.77
C LEU A 57 3.20 -14.44 11.93
N TYR A 58 2.28 -14.28 10.98
CA TYR A 58 1.24 -13.25 11.04
C TYR A 58 0.27 -13.47 12.22
N VAL A 59 -0.15 -14.72 12.48
CA VAL A 59 -1.00 -15.06 13.64
C VAL A 59 -0.29 -14.71 14.94
N ILE A 60 0.94 -15.23 15.14
CA ILE A 60 1.71 -15.01 16.36
C ILE A 60 1.95 -13.52 16.61
N SER A 61 2.37 -12.78 15.59
CA SER A 61 2.62 -11.35 15.71
C SER A 61 1.35 -10.53 15.92
N SER A 62 0.22 -10.95 15.34
CA SER A 62 -1.08 -10.31 15.59
C SER A 62 -1.52 -10.50 17.04
N ILE A 63 -1.34 -11.70 17.61
CA ILE A 63 -1.57 -11.96 19.03
C ILE A 63 -0.61 -11.14 19.91
N ALA A 64 0.68 -11.05 19.52
CA ALA A 64 1.65 -10.20 20.23
C ALA A 64 1.24 -8.71 20.24
N CYS A 65 0.63 -8.21 19.16
CA CYS A 65 0.09 -6.85 19.12
C CYS A 65 -1.05 -6.64 20.13
N VAL A 66 -1.90 -7.67 20.37
CA VAL A 66 -2.99 -7.56 21.38
C VAL A 66 -2.43 -7.36 22.79
N PHE A 67 -1.33 -8.03 23.12
CA PHE A 67 -0.73 -8.03 24.46
C PHE A 67 0.49 -7.12 24.58
N ALA A 68 0.71 -6.20 23.65
CA ALA A 68 1.87 -5.31 23.69
C ALA A 68 1.82 -4.37 24.90
N PRO A 69 2.78 -4.46 25.85
CA PRO A 69 2.77 -3.66 27.06
C PRO A 69 3.31 -2.23 26.85
N THR A 70 4.09 -2.01 25.79
CA THR A 70 4.68 -0.72 25.44
C THR A 70 4.57 -0.46 23.94
N ILE A 71 4.73 0.80 23.54
CA ILE A 71 4.68 1.18 22.11
C ILE A 71 5.81 0.54 21.31
N GLU A 72 7.00 0.36 21.89
CA GLU A 72 8.15 -0.28 21.26
C GLU A 72 7.85 -1.77 21.01
N ALA A 73 7.22 -2.46 21.97
CA ALA A 73 6.81 -3.84 21.81
C ALA A 73 5.77 -3.97 20.69
N LEU A 74 4.84 -3.01 20.60
CA LEU A 74 3.88 -2.93 19.50
C LEU A 74 4.58 -2.72 18.16
N VAL A 75 5.55 -1.80 18.06
CA VAL A 75 6.35 -1.56 16.83
C VAL A 75 7.06 -2.84 16.39
N VAL A 76 7.72 -3.55 17.30
CA VAL A 76 8.39 -4.82 17.01
C VAL A 76 7.41 -5.88 16.52
N ALA A 77 6.29 -6.05 17.22
CA ALA A 77 5.24 -6.99 16.80
C ALA A 77 4.70 -6.64 15.40
N ARG A 78 4.54 -5.37 15.08
CA ARG A 78 4.11 -4.87 13.77
C ARG A 78 5.12 -5.16 12.66
N VAL A 79 6.42 -5.14 12.94
CA VAL A 79 7.47 -5.55 11.99
C VAL A 79 7.28 -7.02 11.59
N PHE A 80 7.15 -7.93 12.56
CA PHE A 80 6.91 -9.35 12.27
C PHE A 80 5.55 -9.59 11.61
N GLN A 81 4.54 -8.84 12.00
CA GLN A 81 3.21 -8.89 11.38
C GLN A 81 3.27 -8.50 9.89
N ALA A 82 4.05 -7.46 9.54
CA ALA A 82 4.26 -7.06 8.16
C ALA A 82 4.97 -8.13 7.33
N MET A 83 6.01 -8.75 7.90
CA MET A 83 6.70 -9.87 7.26
C MET A 83 5.73 -11.02 6.96
N GLY A 84 4.92 -11.44 7.93
CA GLY A 84 3.91 -12.48 7.71
C GLY A 84 2.85 -12.10 6.68
N CYS A 85 2.34 -10.84 6.72
CA CYS A 85 1.30 -10.34 5.82
C CYS A 85 1.75 -10.30 4.35
N CYS A 86 3.01 -9.97 4.10
CA CYS A 86 3.56 -9.76 2.76
C CYS A 86 3.49 -11.02 1.87
N ALA A 87 3.55 -12.20 2.46
CA ALA A 87 3.50 -13.46 1.71
C ALA A 87 2.17 -13.64 0.94
N GLY A 88 1.03 -13.20 1.49
CA GLY A 88 -0.28 -13.33 0.86
C GLY A 88 -0.34 -12.75 -0.55
N PRO A 89 -0.15 -11.44 -0.76
CA PRO A 89 -0.20 -10.84 -2.10
C PRO A 89 0.95 -11.27 -3.02
N VAL A 90 2.11 -11.63 -2.50
CA VAL A 90 3.25 -12.07 -3.31
C VAL A 90 3.05 -13.51 -3.79
N LEU A 91 2.83 -14.44 -2.88
CA LEU A 91 2.70 -15.86 -3.19
C LEU A 91 1.33 -16.22 -3.76
N GLY A 92 0.26 -15.53 -3.35
CA GLY A 92 -1.08 -15.73 -3.91
C GLY A 92 -1.11 -15.55 -5.43
N ARG A 93 -0.42 -14.53 -5.95
CA ARG A 93 -0.28 -14.33 -7.41
C ARG A 93 0.53 -15.44 -8.09
N ALA A 94 1.54 -15.98 -7.42
CA ALA A 94 2.34 -17.10 -7.93
C ALA A 94 1.50 -18.38 -7.96
N VAL A 95 0.83 -18.72 -6.85
CA VAL A 95 -0.07 -19.88 -6.74
C VAL A 95 -1.16 -19.85 -7.82
N VAL A 96 -1.80 -18.70 -8.05
CA VAL A 96 -2.82 -18.58 -9.11
C VAL A 96 -2.24 -18.89 -10.49
N ARG A 97 -1.01 -18.42 -10.79
CA ARG A 97 -0.36 -18.75 -12.07
C ARG A 97 0.01 -20.21 -12.18
N ASP A 98 0.49 -20.81 -11.09
CA ASP A 98 0.91 -22.21 -11.04
C ASP A 98 -0.31 -23.16 -11.23
N VAL A 99 -1.47 -22.83 -10.62
CA VAL A 99 -2.68 -23.66 -10.65
C VAL A 99 -3.53 -23.47 -11.93
N TYR A 100 -3.74 -22.21 -12.35
CA TYR A 100 -4.68 -21.90 -13.44
C TYR A 100 -4.03 -21.68 -14.80
N GLY A 101 -2.69 -21.66 -14.88
CA GLY A 101 -1.97 -21.39 -16.12
C GLY A 101 -2.23 -19.96 -16.64
N ARG A 102 -1.70 -19.64 -17.84
CA ARG A 102 -1.76 -18.27 -18.38
C ARG A 102 -3.18 -17.79 -18.71
N ASP A 103 -4.02 -18.65 -19.23
CA ASP A 103 -5.32 -18.25 -19.81
C ASP A 103 -6.36 -17.91 -18.73
N ARG A 104 -6.42 -18.69 -17.64
CA ARG A 104 -7.38 -18.49 -16.55
C ARG A 104 -6.83 -17.65 -15.40
N ALA A 105 -5.50 -17.57 -15.26
CA ALA A 105 -4.87 -16.78 -14.20
C ALA A 105 -5.32 -15.31 -14.24
N ALA A 106 -5.44 -14.70 -15.41
CA ALA A 106 -5.87 -13.32 -15.55
C ALA A 106 -7.26 -13.06 -14.94
N GLN A 107 -8.20 -13.99 -15.12
CA GLN A 107 -9.54 -13.90 -14.56
C GLN A 107 -9.53 -14.02 -13.03
N VAL A 108 -8.81 -15.01 -12.49
CA VAL A 108 -8.72 -15.23 -11.04
C VAL A 108 -8.00 -14.07 -10.35
N LEU A 109 -6.93 -13.57 -10.95
CA LEU A 109 -6.21 -12.38 -10.46
C LEU A 109 -7.11 -11.12 -10.47
N SER A 110 -8.03 -11.01 -11.43
CA SER A 110 -9.02 -9.92 -11.44
C SER A 110 -9.99 -10.01 -10.26
N TYR A 111 -10.48 -11.20 -9.92
CA TYR A 111 -11.32 -11.41 -8.73
C TYR A 111 -10.55 -11.10 -7.43
N MET A 112 -9.30 -11.55 -7.33
CA MET A 112 -8.44 -11.21 -6.20
C MET A 112 -8.22 -9.68 -6.09
N GLY A 113 -7.99 -9.01 -7.23
CA GLY A 113 -7.85 -7.55 -7.27
C GLY A 113 -9.11 -6.82 -6.78
N THR A 114 -10.29 -7.31 -7.14
CA THR A 114 -11.56 -6.76 -6.65
C THR A 114 -11.71 -6.94 -5.14
N ALA A 115 -11.41 -8.12 -4.61
CA ALA A 115 -11.43 -8.37 -3.17
C ALA A 115 -10.42 -7.48 -2.41
N MET A 116 -9.21 -7.32 -2.96
CA MET A 116 -8.19 -6.44 -2.39
C MET A 116 -8.59 -4.96 -2.43
N ALA A 117 -9.38 -4.51 -3.42
CA ALA A 117 -9.87 -3.14 -3.51
C ALA A 117 -10.97 -2.85 -2.47
N LEU A 118 -11.74 -3.84 -2.05
CA LEU A 118 -12.77 -3.69 -1.02
C LEU A 118 -12.19 -3.57 0.40
N ALA A 119 -11.06 -4.19 0.67
CA ALA A 119 -10.45 -4.22 1.99
C ALA A 119 -10.12 -2.80 2.54
N PRO A 120 -9.54 -1.86 1.78
CA PRO A 120 -9.34 -0.48 2.22
C PRO A 120 -10.62 0.31 2.48
N ALA A 121 -11.74 -0.04 1.84
CA ALA A 121 -13.03 0.60 2.08
C ALA A 121 -13.69 0.09 3.37
N ILE A 122 -13.72 -1.23 3.56
CA ILE A 122 -14.38 -1.87 4.70
C ILE A 122 -13.51 -1.76 5.97
N GLY A 123 -12.19 -1.88 5.82
CA GLY A 123 -11.26 -1.93 6.95
C GLY A 123 -11.37 -0.75 7.91
N PRO A 124 -11.28 0.49 7.49
CA PRO A 124 -11.41 1.66 8.37
C PRO A 124 -12.79 1.79 9.01
N ILE A 125 -13.87 1.44 8.30
CA ILE A 125 -15.22 1.43 8.88
C ILE A 125 -15.29 0.43 10.05
N ALA A 126 -14.92 -0.82 9.78
CA ALA A 126 -14.91 -1.86 10.83
C ALA A 126 -13.96 -1.48 11.97
N GLY A 127 -12.80 -0.90 11.65
CA GLY A 127 -11.83 -0.43 12.65
C GLY A 127 -12.35 0.71 13.49
N GLY A 128 -13.11 1.66 12.93
CA GLY A 128 -13.73 2.75 13.68
C GLY A 128 -14.78 2.25 14.66
N TRP A 129 -15.67 1.35 14.23
CA TRP A 129 -16.65 0.72 15.10
C TRP A 129 -16.01 -0.10 16.22
N LEU A 130 -14.99 -0.90 15.91
CA LEU A 130 -14.25 -1.66 16.90
C LEU A 130 -13.55 -0.76 17.93
N GLN A 131 -12.96 0.35 17.45
CA GLN A 131 -12.30 1.32 18.32
C GLN A 131 -13.27 1.95 19.32
N VAL A 132 -14.47 2.36 18.86
CA VAL A 132 -15.49 2.98 19.72
C VAL A 132 -16.08 1.98 20.71
N ALA A 133 -16.35 0.74 20.27
CA ALA A 133 -17.04 -0.26 21.10
C ALA A 133 -16.11 -0.99 22.07
N PHE A 134 -14.85 -1.27 21.68
CA PHE A 134 -13.97 -2.21 22.40
C PHE A 134 -12.52 -1.72 22.53
N GLY A 135 -12.19 -0.53 22.00
CA GLY A 135 -10.83 0.00 22.01
C GLY A 135 -9.91 -0.66 20.96
N TRP A 136 -8.67 -0.16 20.86
CA TRP A 136 -7.71 -0.53 19.81
C TRP A 136 -7.26 -2.00 19.83
N HIS A 137 -7.23 -2.66 21.00
CA HIS A 137 -6.89 -4.08 21.12
C HIS A 137 -7.80 -4.96 20.27
N SER A 138 -9.09 -4.62 20.18
CA SER A 138 -10.08 -5.38 19.42
C SER A 138 -9.76 -5.51 17.93
N VAL A 139 -9.10 -4.52 17.37
CA VAL A 139 -8.63 -4.56 15.97
C VAL A 139 -7.64 -5.70 15.76
N PHE A 140 -6.69 -5.87 16.68
CA PHE A 140 -5.70 -6.95 16.58
C PHE A 140 -6.30 -8.32 16.93
N VAL A 141 -7.30 -8.38 17.82
CA VAL A 141 -8.07 -9.61 18.06
C VAL A 141 -8.77 -10.07 16.79
N VAL A 142 -9.48 -9.18 16.09
CA VAL A 142 -10.15 -9.51 14.82
C VAL A 142 -9.14 -9.93 13.77
N LEU A 143 -8.00 -9.24 13.64
CA LEU A 143 -6.92 -9.62 12.72
C LEU A 143 -6.35 -11.00 13.06
N SER A 144 -6.18 -11.32 14.35
CA SER A 144 -5.71 -12.64 14.81
C SER A 144 -6.69 -13.75 14.44
N LEU A 145 -8.00 -13.54 14.68
CA LEU A 145 -9.04 -14.51 14.33
C LEU A 145 -9.12 -14.71 12.81
N PHE A 146 -9.10 -13.64 12.04
CA PHE A 146 -9.10 -13.71 10.58
C PHE A 146 -7.88 -14.48 10.05
N SER A 147 -6.70 -14.19 10.62
CA SER A 147 -5.47 -14.87 10.20
C SER A 147 -5.45 -16.35 10.60
N LEU A 148 -6.06 -16.69 11.73
CA LEU A 148 -6.22 -18.10 12.14
C LEU A 148 -7.14 -18.86 11.17
N ILE A 149 -8.26 -18.26 10.76
CA ILE A 149 -9.12 -18.83 9.71
C ILE A 149 -8.35 -19.02 8.40
N ALA A 150 -7.55 -18.00 8.01
CA ALA A 150 -6.71 -18.08 6.81
C ALA A 150 -5.64 -19.18 6.95
N LEU A 151 -5.05 -19.37 8.13
CA LEU A 151 -4.09 -20.44 8.40
C LEU A 151 -4.74 -21.82 8.23
N ILE A 152 -5.90 -22.02 8.84
CA ILE A 152 -6.67 -23.28 8.76
C ILE A 152 -7.03 -23.55 7.29
N GLY A 153 -7.57 -22.56 6.58
CA GLY A 153 -7.91 -22.69 5.16
C GLY A 153 -6.68 -23.03 4.31
N THR A 154 -5.57 -22.33 4.51
CA THR A 154 -4.32 -22.60 3.79
C THR A 154 -3.78 -24.01 4.07
N TYR A 155 -3.85 -24.45 5.31
CA TYR A 155 -3.35 -25.78 5.71
C TYR A 155 -4.14 -26.92 5.06
N PHE A 156 -5.47 -26.83 5.02
CA PHE A 156 -6.35 -27.91 4.53
C PHE A 156 -6.65 -27.83 3.02
N MET A 157 -6.62 -26.62 2.42
CA MET A 157 -7.08 -26.43 1.03
C MET A 157 -5.96 -26.16 0.03
N LEU A 158 -4.75 -25.81 0.50
CA LEU A 158 -3.65 -25.50 -0.41
C LEU A 158 -2.66 -26.67 -0.46
N ASP A 159 -2.56 -27.30 -1.62
CA ASP A 159 -1.49 -28.22 -1.94
C ASP A 159 -0.23 -27.50 -2.43
N GLU A 160 0.90 -28.20 -2.51
CA GLU A 160 2.12 -27.65 -3.10
C GLU A 160 1.91 -27.43 -4.61
N THR A 161 2.08 -26.19 -5.04
CA THR A 161 1.80 -25.79 -6.44
C THR A 161 3.06 -25.59 -7.27
N ASN A 162 4.26 -25.62 -6.66
CA ASN A 162 5.53 -25.49 -7.36
C ASN A 162 6.19 -26.87 -7.56
N PRO A 163 5.99 -27.55 -8.71
CA PRO A 163 6.58 -28.83 -8.98
C PRO A 163 8.10 -28.75 -9.28
N HIS A 164 8.60 -27.58 -9.68
CA HIS A 164 9.99 -27.37 -10.11
C HIS A 164 10.70 -26.39 -9.18
N LYS A 165 11.12 -26.90 -8.00
CA LYS A 165 11.90 -26.11 -7.05
C LYS A 165 13.28 -25.78 -7.61
N ASN A 166 13.70 -24.52 -7.50
CA ASN A 166 15.01 -24.06 -7.95
C ASN A 166 15.95 -23.86 -6.75
N PRO A 167 16.94 -24.73 -6.53
CA PRO A 167 17.90 -24.59 -5.43
C PRO A 167 18.69 -23.27 -5.44
N TYR A 168 18.87 -22.68 -6.63
CA TYR A 168 19.65 -21.46 -6.85
C TYR A 168 18.80 -20.17 -6.79
N ALA A 169 17.50 -20.27 -6.57
CA ALA A 169 16.58 -19.11 -6.56
C ALA A 169 16.99 -18.02 -5.54
N ILE A 170 17.64 -18.40 -4.44
CA ILE A 170 18.11 -17.49 -3.38
C ILE A 170 19.54 -17.00 -3.63
N SER A 171 20.12 -17.18 -4.81
CA SER A 171 21.48 -16.68 -5.09
C SER A 171 21.49 -15.14 -4.98
N PRO A 172 22.21 -14.55 -4.00
CA PRO A 172 22.26 -13.11 -3.85
C PRO A 172 22.79 -12.41 -5.10
N ARG A 173 23.75 -13.03 -5.77
CA ARG A 173 24.38 -12.51 -6.99
C ARG A 173 23.37 -12.43 -8.15
N GLY A 174 22.51 -13.44 -8.31
CA GLY A 174 21.46 -13.44 -9.33
C GLY A 174 20.38 -12.41 -9.05
N ILE A 175 19.95 -12.28 -7.80
CA ILE A 175 18.94 -11.30 -7.37
C ILE A 175 19.45 -9.89 -7.60
N VAL A 176 20.66 -9.57 -7.13
CA VAL A 176 21.26 -8.23 -7.28
C VAL A 176 21.50 -7.90 -8.76
N SER A 177 21.97 -8.85 -9.56
CA SER A 177 22.17 -8.67 -11.00
C SER A 177 20.86 -8.32 -11.73
N ASN A 178 19.78 -9.03 -11.42
CA ASN A 178 18.46 -8.75 -12.01
C ASN A 178 17.94 -7.36 -11.62
N TYR A 179 18.10 -6.97 -10.37
CA TYR A 179 17.68 -5.64 -9.91
C TYR A 179 18.55 -4.53 -10.51
N ALA A 180 19.88 -4.73 -10.61
CA ALA A 180 20.78 -3.77 -11.25
C ALA A 180 20.43 -3.57 -12.73
N LEU A 181 20.11 -4.66 -13.45
CA LEU A 181 19.67 -4.58 -14.85
C LEU A 181 18.37 -3.77 -14.99
N LEU A 182 17.37 -4.00 -14.13
CA LEU A 182 16.12 -3.25 -14.15
C LEU A 182 16.34 -1.76 -13.85
N LEU A 183 17.17 -1.45 -12.85
CA LEU A 183 17.48 -0.07 -12.46
C LEU A 183 18.36 0.67 -13.49
N SER A 184 19.07 -0.03 -14.36
CA SER A 184 19.79 0.58 -15.48
C SER A 184 18.87 1.00 -16.63
N HIS A 185 17.64 0.47 -16.66
CA HIS A 185 16.70 0.75 -17.75
C HIS A 185 15.89 2.02 -17.48
N ARG A 186 16.16 3.08 -18.24
CA ARG A 186 15.61 4.42 -18.03
C ARG A 186 14.07 4.47 -17.95
N VAL A 187 13.40 3.73 -18.82
CA VAL A 187 11.92 3.69 -18.85
C VAL A 187 11.38 3.03 -17.59
N TYR A 188 12.02 1.94 -17.12
CA TYR A 188 11.65 1.27 -15.89
C TYR A 188 11.75 2.21 -14.69
N VAL A 189 12.89 2.92 -14.56
CA VAL A 189 13.12 3.87 -13.46
C VAL A 189 12.10 5.02 -13.50
N GLY A 190 11.74 5.51 -14.69
CA GLY A 190 10.72 6.54 -14.84
C GLY A 190 9.35 6.11 -14.32
N TYR A 191 8.89 4.93 -14.73
CA TYR A 191 7.63 4.38 -14.20
C TYR A 191 7.73 4.06 -12.71
N LEU A 192 8.87 3.52 -12.25
CA LEU A 192 9.13 3.24 -10.84
C LEU A 192 8.99 4.50 -9.97
N ALA A 193 9.61 5.59 -10.37
CA ALA A 193 9.53 6.88 -9.68
C ALA A 193 8.08 7.42 -9.65
N THR A 194 7.38 7.31 -10.80
CA THR A 194 5.98 7.71 -10.90
C THR A 194 5.07 6.89 -9.98
N ILE A 195 5.27 5.56 -9.89
CA ILE A 195 4.52 4.68 -9.00
C ILE A 195 4.83 4.99 -7.53
N ALA A 196 6.10 5.20 -7.18
CA ALA A 196 6.50 5.54 -5.83
C ALA A 196 5.86 6.86 -5.37
N ALA A 197 5.91 7.91 -6.20
CA ALA A 197 5.25 9.18 -5.90
C ALA A 197 3.71 9.04 -5.83
N CYS A 198 3.11 8.24 -6.72
CA CYS A 198 1.69 7.91 -6.68
C CYS A 198 1.28 7.26 -5.35
N TYR A 199 2.08 6.33 -4.87
CA TYR A 199 1.80 5.68 -3.58
C TYR A 199 2.05 6.61 -2.39
N CYS A 200 2.98 7.56 -2.52
CA CYS A 200 3.18 8.61 -1.51
C CYS A 200 1.94 9.50 -1.34
N VAL A 201 1.15 9.78 -2.40
CA VAL A 201 -0.15 10.47 -2.28
C VAL A 201 -1.10 9.69 -1.37
N ILE A 202 -1.20 8.36 -1.58
CA ILE A 202 -2.03 7.48 -0.75
C ILE A 202 -1.53 7.47 0.69
N PHE A 203 -0.23 7.25 0.87
CA PHE A 203 0.33 7.02 2.19
C PHE A 203 0.46 8.29 3.03
N SER A 204 0.64 9.46 2.40
CA SER A 204 0.54 10.75 3.08
C SER A 204 -0.82 10.91 3.76
N PHE A 205 -1.89 10.54 3.05
CA PHE A 205 -3.22 10.56 3.63
C PHE A 205 -3.38 9.50 4.72
N ILE A 206 -2.97 8.27 4.49
CA ILE A 206 -3.04 7.17 5.47
C ILE A 206 -2.33 7.57 6.78
N SER A 207 -1.16 8.19 6.67
CA SER A 207 -0.32 8.54 7.82
C SER A 207 -0.91 9.67 8.67
N GLY A 208 -1.39 10.74 8.05
CA GLY A 208 -1.82 11.95 8.77
C GLY A 208 -3.32 12.06 9.01
N SER A 209 -4.17 11.34 8.25
CA SER A 209 -5.60 11.60 8.22
C SER A 209 -6.34 11.33 9.53
N SER A 210 -5.93 10.30 10.29
CA SER A 210 -6.57 9.99 11.56
C SER A 210 -6.33 11.11 12.60
N PHE A 211 -5.12 11.63 12.68
CA PHE A 211 -4.81 12.75 13.56
C PHE A 211 -5.54 14.03 13.11
N VAL A 212 -5.55 14.33 11.82
CA VAL A 212 -6.22 15.53 11.29
C VAL A 212 -7.75 15.44 11.46
N LEU A 213 -8.36 14.33 11.04
CA LEU A 213 -9.83 14.23 11.06
C LEU A 213 -10.39 14.00 12.47
N ILE A 214 -9.69 13.22 13.31
CA ILE A 214 -10.17 12.91 14.67
C ILE A 214 -9.75 13.98 15.66
N GLU A 215 -8.46 14.37 15.72
CA GLU A 215 -7.98 15.31 16.73
C GLU A 215 -8.19 16.79 16.34
N VAL A 216 -7.86 17.15 15.07
CA VAL A 216 -7.94 18.57 14.65
C VAL A 216 -9.37 18.97 14.29
N VAL A 217 -10.10 18.11 13.54
CA VAL A 217 -11.48 18.39 13.11
C VAL A 217 -12.51 17.94 14.14
N GLY A 218 -12.16 17.02 15.05
CA GLY A 218 -13.05 16.51 16.10
C GLY A 218 -14.02 15.42 15.64
N LEU A 219 -13.69 14.69 14.57
CA LEU A 219 -14.54 13.63 14.05
C LEU A 219 -14.43 12.36 14.93
N SER A 220 -15.54 11.68 15.16
CA SER A 220 -15.49 10.39 15.87
C SER A 220 -14.83 9.30 15.01
N PRO A 221 -14.16 8.30 15.65
CA PRO A 221 -13.42 7.25 14.92
C PRO A 221 -14.30 6.42 13.98
N ASP A 222 -15.58 6.22 14.27
CA ASP A 222 -16.54 5.53 13.41
C ASP A 222 -16.84 6.33 12.14
N LEU A 223 -17.06 7.65 12.27
CA LEU A 223 -17.29 8.55 11.13
C LEU A 223 -16.03 8.70 10.25
N TYR A 224 -14.84 8.64 10.84
CA TYR A 224 -13.58 8.61 10.10
C TYR A 224 -13.56 7.45 9.08
N GLY A 225 -14.07 6.29 9.46
CA GLY A 225 -14.15 5.12 8.58
C GLY A 225 -14.95 5.40 7.30
N TYR A 226 -16.07 6.09 7.39
CA TYR A 226 -16.89 6.49 6.23
C TYR A 226 -16.20 7.54 5.36
N CYS A 227 -15.51 8.51 5.95
CA CYS A 227 -14.69 9.47 5.20
C CYS A 227 -13.61 8.76 4.38
N PHE A 228 -12.92 7.79 5.00
CA PHE A 228 -11.91 7.01 4.32
C PHE A 228 -12.51 6.17 3.17
N ALA A 229 -13.66 5.52 3.39
CA ALA A 229 -14.37 4.77 2.36
C ALA A 229 -14.76 5.64 1.16
N THR A 230 -15.23 6.88 1.41
CA THR A 230 -15.55 7.86 0.35
C THR A 230 -14.33 8.15 -0.52
N ILE A 231 -13.16 8.28 0.08
CA ILE A 231 -11.90 8.50 -0.64
C ILE A 231 -11.53 7.28 -1.49
N VAL A 232 -11.73 6.06 -0.96
CA VAL A 232 -11.51 4.82 -1.70
C VAL A 232 -12.44 4.70 -2.91
N ILE A 233 -13.68 5.20 -2.83
CA ILE A 233 -14.60 5.28 -3.99
C ILE A 233 -13.96 6.12 -5.10
N GLY A 234 -13.26 7.20 -4.78
CA GLY A 234 -12.50 7.97 -5.77
C GLY A 234 -11.47 7.11 -6.51
N TYR A 235 -10.68 6.31 -5.78
CA TYR A 235 -9.74 5.36 -6.38
C TYR A 235 -10.44 4.31 -7.26
N MET A 236 -11.52 3.72 -6.78
CA MET A 236 -12.30 2.73 -7.54
C MET A 236 -12.89 3.34 -8.82
N THR A 237 -13.40 4.57 -8.74
CA THR A 237 -13.90 5.31 -9.91
C THR A 237 -12.80 5.52 -10.95
N GLY A 238 -11.62 5.96 -10.50
CA GLY A 238 -10.47 6.15 -11.38
C GLY A 238 -10.02 4.85 -12.05
N THR A 239 -9.88 3.75 -11.29
CA THR A 239 -9.50 2.45 -11.85
C THR A 239 -10.54 1.91 -12.81
N PHE A 240 -11.82 2.07 -12.51
CA PHE A 240 -12.93 1.64 -13.40
C PHE A 240 -12.92 2.41 -14.72
N ILE A 241 -12.80 3.74 -14.67
CA ILE A 241 -12.72 4.58 -15.88
C ILE A 241 -11.45 4.22 -16.68
N SER A 242 -10.31 4.03 -16.00
CA SER A 242 -9.06 3.59 -16.64
C SER A 242 -9.21 2.25 -17.37
N GLY A 243 -9.85 1.27 -16.73
CA GLY A 243 -10.11 -0.03 -17.36
C GLY A 243 -11.05 0.03 -18.55
N ARG A 244 -12.10 0.85 -18.48
CA ARG A 244 -13.11 1.00 -19.53
C ARG A 244 -12.61 1.77 -20.77
N PHE A 245 -11.85 2.83 -20.53
CA PHE A 245 -11.42 3.75 -21.59
C PHE A 245 -9.93 3.63 -21.95
N GLY A 246 -9.15 2.84 -21.21
CA GLY A 246 -7.71 2.72 -21.39
C GLY A 246 -7.27 2.31 -22.80
N ARG A 247 -8.02 1.43 -23.46
CA ARG A 247 -7.75 1.02 -24.85
C ARG A 247 -7.96 2.15 -25.87
N ARG A 248 -8.88 3.09 -25.59
CA ARG A 248 -9.21 4.20 -26.51
C ARG A 248 -8.30 5.40 -26.28
N VAL A 249 -8.02 5.73 -25.04
CA VAL A 249 -7.27 6.94 -24.64
C VAL A 249 -5.77 6.69 -24.67
N GLY A 250 -5.34 5.47 -24.36
CA GLY A 250 -3.94 5.10 -24.16
C GLY A 250 -3.48 5.30 -22.72
N GLY A 251 -2.66 4.34 -22.22
CA GLY A 251 -2.23 4.32 -20.82
C GLY A 251 -1.47 5.58 -20.40
N GLU A 252 -0.63 6.13 -21.27
CA GLU A 252 0.19 7.30 -20.95
C GLU A 252 -0.63 8.58 -20.80
N ARG A 253 -1.64 8.78 -21.66
CA ARG A 253 -2.55 9.91 -21.52
C ARG A 253 -3.35 9.83 -20.24
N LEU A 254 -3.75 8.61 -19.86
CA LEU A 254 -4.42 8.38 -18.57
C LEU A 254 -3.49 8.67 -17.40
N ILE A 255 -2.22 8.30 -17.47
CA ILE A 255 -1.23 8.67 -16.44
C ILE A 255 -1.09 10.19 -16.35
N LEU A 256 -0.99 10.89 -17.47
CA LEU A 256 -0.88 12.35 -17.48
C LEU A 256 -2.12 13.01 -16.84
N ILE A 257 -3.31 12.62 -17.27
CA ILE A 257 -4.56 13.14 -16.71
C ILE A 257 -4.63 12.84 -15.20
N GLY A 258 -4.30 11.61 -14.82
CA GLY A 258 -4.34 11.17 -13.42
C GLY A 258 -3.35 11.92 -12.54
N ALA A 259 -2.11 12.11 -13.00
CA ALA A 259 -1.10 12.86 -12.28
C ALA A 259 -1.49 14.34 -12.12
N THR A 260 -2.11 14.93 -13.15
CA THR A 260 -2.64 16.31 -13.09
C THR A 260 -3.78 16.41 -12.08
N LEU A 261 -4.73 15.47 -12.08
CA LEU A 261 -5.84 15.44 -11.11
C LEU A 261 -5.33 15.31 -9.66
N ALA A 262 -4.31 14.47 -9.45
CA ALA A 262 -3.73 14.31 -8.12
C ALA A 262 -2.98 15.56 -7.64
N ALA A 263 -2.24 16.23 -8.55
CA ALA A 263 -1.57 17.48 -8.25
C ALA A 263 -2.58 18.60 -7.94
N ILE A 264 -3.70 18.68 -8.67
CA ILE A 264 -4.77 19.65 -8.42
C ILE A 264 -5.44 19.34 -7.07
N GLY A 265 -5.84 18.10 -6.83
CA GLY A 265 -6.48 17.69 -5.56
C GLY A 265 -5.58 17.99 -4.35
N GLY A 266 -4.30 17.59 -4.43
CA GLY A 266 -3.32 17.92 -3.38
C GLY A 266 -3.12 19.43 -3.20
N GLY A 267 -3.04 20.20 -4.29
CA GLY A 267 -2.92 21.65 -4.25
C GLY A 267 -4.12 22.34 -3.60
N ILE A 268 -5.35 21.91 -3.93
CA ILE A 268 -6.57 22.42 -3.31
C ILE A 268 -6.58 22.13 -1.80
N MET A 269 -6.23 20.90 -1.39
CA MET A 269 -6.14 20.53 0.02
C MET A 269 -5.10 21.37 0.75
N ALA A 270 -3.93 21.59 0.15
CA ALA A 270 -2.89 22.44 0.73
C ALA A 270 -3.38 23.89 0.87
N ALA A 271 -4.05 24.45 -0.14
CA ALA A 271 -4.60 25.80 -0.07
C ALA A 271 -5.58 25.96 1.11
N PHE A 272 -6.48 25.01 1.33
CA PHE A 272 -7.40 25.04 2.50
C PHE A 272 -6.64 24.90 3.82
N ALA A 273 -5.68 23.97 3.92
CA ALA A 273 -4.93 23.78 5.15
C ALA A 273 -4.08 24.99 5.54
N TRP A 274 -3.44 25.63 4.57
CA TRP A 274 -2.62 26.81 4.81
C TRP A 274 -3.44 28.09 5.05
N SER A 275 -4.66 28.19 4.51
CA SER A 275 -5.58 29.30 4.80
C SER A 275 -6.31 29.16 6.15
N GLY A 276 -6.12 28.05 6.87
CA GLY A 276 -6.77 27.77 8.15
C GLY A 276 -8.23 27.29 8.04
N HIS A 277 -8.75 27.06 6.83
CA HIS A 277 -10.10 26.55 6.58
C HIS A 277 -10.10 25.01 6.58
N VAL A 278 -9.99 24.40 7.75
CA VAL A 278 -9.93 22.95 7.91
C VAL A 278 -11.29 22.42 8.32
N THR A 279 -11.93 21.68 7.43
CA THR A 279 -13.21 20.98 7.63
C THR A 279 -13.11 19.56 7.06
N VAL A 280 -14.06 18.70 7.39
CA VAL A 280 -14.14 17.36 6.78
C VAL A 280 -14.14 17.44 5.23
N LEU A 281 -14.94 18.35 4.66
CA LEU A 281 -15.08 18.50 3.21
C LEU A 281 -13.80 19.04 2.56
N SER A 282 -13.09 19.99 3.20
CA SER A 282 -11.85 20.55 2.67
C SER A 282 -10.68 19.56 2.64
N ILE A 283 -10.80 18.45 3.37
CA ILE A 283 -9.83 17.35 3.37
C ILE A 283 -10.31 16.21 2.46
N VAL A 284 -11.55 15.74 2.63
CA VAL A 284 -12.05 14.53 1.97
C VAL A 284 -12.27 14.72 0.47
N LEU A 285 -12.87 15.84 0.04
CA LEU A 285 -13.16 16.05 -1.39
C LEU A 285 -11.90 16.22 -2.25
N PRO A 286 -10.92 17.07 -1.85
CA PRO A 286 -9.66 17.16 -2.59
C PRO A 286 -8.89 15.85 -2.61
N GLN A 287 -8.88 15.09 -1.50
CA GLN A 287 -8.26 13.77 -1.47
C GLN A 287 -8.99 12.78 -2.38
N MET A 288 -10.31 12.79 -2.42
CA MET A 288 -11.09 11.95 -3.33
C MET A 288 -10.72 12.25 -4.79
N LEU A 289 -10.58 13.53 -5.16
CA LEU A 289 -10.13 13.94 -6.49
C LEU A 289 -8.71 13.42 -6.80
N ALA A 290 -7.80 13.55 -5.85
CA ALA A 290 -6.43 13.01 -5.97
C ALA A 290 -6.46 11.49 -6.17
N MET A 291 -7.35 10.77 -5.47
CA MET A 291 -7.48 9.32 -5.57
C MET A 291 -8.10 8.84 -6.89
N VAL A 292 -8.97 9.62 -7.53
CA VAL A 292 -9.38 9.38 -8.93
C VAL A 292 -8.14 9.40 -9.84
N GLY A 293 -7.27 10.39 -9.66
CA GLY A 293 -5.99 10.50 -10.37
C GLY A 293 -5.06 9.31 -10.13
N VAL A 294 -4.90 8.91 -8.87
CA VAL A 294 -4.15 7.71 -8.47
C VAL A 294 -4.70 6.46 -9.16
N GLY A 295 -6.03 6.32 -9.27
CA GLY A 295 -6.69 5.22 -9.97
C GLY A 295 -6.36 5.15 -11.46
N PHE A 296 -6.04 6.27 -12.11
CA PHE A 296 -5.53 6.30 -13.48
C PHE A 296 -4.04 5.95 -13.54
N VAL A 297 -3.24 6.51 -12.66
CA VAL A 297 -1.77 6.40 -12.70
C VAL A 297 -1.30 5.00 -12.31
N PHE A 298 -1.80 4.46 -11.20
CA PHE A 298 -1.25 3.27 -10.57
C PHE A 298 -1.25 2.03 -11.49
N PRO A 299 -2.40 1.57 -12.05
CA PRO A 299 -2.43 0.37 -12.89
C PRO A 299 -1.68 0.56 -14.21
N ASN A 300 -1.76 1.73 -14.83
CA ASN A 300 -1.10 2.00 -16.11
C ASN A 300 0.43 2.09 -15.96
N SER A 301 0.91 2.71 -14.89
CA SER A 301 2.34 2.78 -14.60
C SER A 301 2.92 1.42 -14.22
N GLN A 302 2.17 0.57 -13.47
CA GLN A 302 2.60 -0.81 -13.22
C GLN A 302 2.72 -1.62 -14.52
N ALA A 303 1.73 -1.50 -15.41
CA ALA A 303 1.78 -2.16 -16.71
C ALA A 303 2.96 -1.66 -17.56
N GLY A 304 3.24 -0.35 -17.54
CA GLY A 304 4.39 0.25 -18.22
C GLY A 304 5.75 -0.17 -17.65
N ALA A 305 5.84 -0.36 -16.33
CA ALA A 305 7.08 -0.80 -15.69
C ALA A 305 7.37 -2.29 -15.93
N ILE A 306 6.36 -3.15 -15.80
CA ILE A 306 6.53 -4.61 -15.81
C ILE A 306 6.44 -5.19 -17.23
N GLY A 307 5.58 -4.60 -18.08
CA GLY A 307 5.29 -5.11 -19.43
C GLY A 307 6.50 -5.37 -20.31
N PRO A 308 7.50 -4.47 -20.37
CA PRO A 308 8.71 -4.66 -21.17
C PRO A 308 9.61 -5.84 -20.70
N PHE A 309 9.39 -6.37 -19.48
CA PHE A 309 10.25 -7.38 -18.86
C PHE A 309 9.52 -8.69 -18.53
N PRO A 310 8.90 -9.40 -19.50
CA PRO A 310 8.08 -10.58 -19.23
C PRO A 310 8.88 -11.73 -18.58
N GLN A 311 10.17 -11.87 -18.92
CA GLN A 311 11.05 -12.90 -18.35
C GLN A 311 11.47 -12.59 -16.91
N MET A 312 11.41 -11.32 -16.49
CA MET A 312 11.80 -10.83 -15.17
C MET A 312 10.63 -10.17 -14.42
N ALA A 313 9.39 -10.47 -14.84
CA ALA A 313 8.20 -9.82 -14.31
C ALA A 313 8.05 -9.94 -12.78
N GLY A 314 8.51 -11.06 -12.20
CA GLY A 314 8.55 -11.26 -10.75
C GLY A 314 9.52 -10.30 -10.06
N ALA A 315 10.76 -10.19 -10.56
CA ALA A 315 11.77 -9.28 -10.03
C ALA A 315 11.35 -7.81 -10.22
N ALA A 316 10.81 -7.47 -11.40
CA ALA A 316 10.32 -6.13 -11.69
C ALA A 316 9.16 -5.73 -10.74
N SER A 317 8.21 -6.62 -10.49
CA SER A 317 7.09 -6.38 -9.56
C SER A 317 7.56 -6.27 -8.11
N ALA A 318 8.52 -7.11 -7.68
CA ALA A 318 9.08 -7.05 -6.32
C ALA A 318 9.80 -5.72 -6.07
N LEU A 319 10.59 -5.27 -7.04
CA LEU A 319 11.34 -4.00 -6.95
C LEU A 319 10.40 -2.79 -6.95
N VAL A 320 9.34 -2.81 -7.78
CA VAL A 320 8.28 -1.78 -7.73
C VAL A 320 7.66 -1.74 -6.33
N GLY A 321 7.26 -2.87 -5.78
CA GLY A 321 6.67 -2.94 -4.45
C GLY A 321 7.62 -2.47 -3.34
N PHE A 322 8.90 -2.84 -3.44
CA PHE A 322 9.92 -2.39 -2.49
C PHE A 322 10.06 -0.86 -2.46
N PHE A 323 10.25 -0.23 -3.62
CA PHE A 323 10.37 1.23 -3.68
C PHE A 323 9.07 1.94 -3.30
N GLN A 324 7.92 1.42 -3.73
CA GLN A 324 6.60 1.92 -3.39
C GLN A 324 6.39 2.00 -1.88
N MET A 325 6.65 0.90 -1.17
CA MET A 325 6.46 0.82 0.28
C MET A 325 7.58 1.56 1.05
N GLY A 326 8.82 1.45 0.58
CA GLY A 326 9.97 2.08 1.22
C GLY A 326 9.91 3.61 1.19
N VAL A 327 9.64 4.20 0.01
CA VAL A 327 9.52 5.66 -0.12
C VAL A 327 8.30 6.18 0.64
N ALA A 328 7.17 5.46 0.58
CA ALA A 328 5.98 5.83 1.33
C ALA A 328 6.20 5.82 2.85
N SER A 329 6.99 4.87 3.35
CA SER A 329 7.38 4.82 4.76
C SER A 329 8.14 6.08 5.19
N VAL A 330 9.10 6.54 4.38
CA VAL A 330 9.86 7.77 4.64
C VAL A 330 8.93 8.99 4.66
N VAL A 331 8.00 9.08 3.72
CA VAL A 331 7.00 10.17 3.67
C VAL A 331 6.08 10.12 4.90
N GLY A 332 5.65 8.93 5.31
CA GLY A 332 4.85 8.75 6.52
C GLY A 332 5.56 9.22 7.78
N LEU A 333 6.84 8.86 7.94
CA LEU A 333 7.67 9.34 9.03
C LEU A 333 7.83 10.87 9.02
N ALA A 334 8.09 11.44 7.84
CA ALA A 334 8.23 12.89 7.70
C ALA A 334 6.94 13.63 8.10
N ILE A 335 5.77 13.13 7.72
CA ILE A 335 4.47 13.70 8.11
C ILE A 335 4.25 13.58 9.61
N GLY A 336 4.57 12.43 10.22
CA GLY A 336 4.45 12.22 11.65
C GLY A 336 5.33 13.18 12.46
N HIS A 337 6.60 13.34 12.06
CA HIS A 337 7.53 14.28 12.72
C HIS A 337 7.18 15.75 12.51
N ALA A 338 6.59 16.07 11.34
CA ALA A 338 6.17 17.43 11.03
C ALA A 338 4.80 17.79 11.62
N PHE A 339 4.10 16.85 12.26
CA PHE A 339 2.77 17.09 12.80
C PHE A 339 2.83 18.11 13.94
N ASP A 340 2.16 19.22 13.73
CA ASP A 340 2.14 20.41 14.60
C ASP A 340 0.73 20.71 15.17
N GLY A 341 -0.16 19.71 15.19
CA GLY A 341 -1.55 19.89 15.57
C GLY A 341 -2.41 20.54 14.48
N THR A 342 -1.90 20.65 13.24
CA THR A 342 -2.62 21.20 12.09
C THR A 342 -2.71 20.22 10.93
N ALA A 343 -3.56 20.56 9.93
CA ALA A 343 -3.65 19.77 8.70
C ALA A 343 -2.52 20.06 7.68
N ARG A 344 -1.63 21.03 7.95
CA ARG A 344 -0.60 21.48 7.01
C ARG A 344 0.39 20.37 6.59
N PRO A 345 0.97 19.56 7.51
CA PRO A 345 1.91 18.51 7.12
C PRO A 345 1.29 17.46 6.20
N LEU A 346 0.06 17.00 6.53
CA LEU A 346 -0.71 16.07 5.71
C LEU A 346 -0.94 16.65 4.31
N ALA A 347 -1.51 17.84 4.22
CA ALA A 347 -1.89 18.49 2.97
C ALA A 347 -0.68 18.79 2.08
N THR A 348 0.42 19.24 2.68
CA THR A 348 1.69 19.46 1.97
C THR A 348 2.27 18.16 1.45
N GLY A 349 2.24 17.08 2.25
CA GLY A 349 2.68 15.75 1.81
C GLY A 349 1.93 15.24 0.60
N VAL A 350 0.61 15.38 0.57
CA VAL A 350 -0.24 15.01 -0.57
C VAL A 350 0.07 15.87 -1.80
N ALA A 351 0.17 17.20 -1.62
CA ALA A 351 0.43 18.15 -2.71
C ALA A 351 1.81 17.91 -3.35
N VAL A 352 2.85 17.80 -2.54
CA VAL A 352 4.22 17.53 -3.02
C VAL A 352 4.29 16.20 -3.74
N SER A 353 3.70 15.15 -3.18
CA SER A 353 3.69 13.82 -3.80
C SER A 353 2.95 13.82 -5.14
N GLY A 354 1.79 14.49 -5.23
CA GLY A 354 1.03 14.64 -6.46
C GLY A 354 1.79 15.42 -7.54
N PHE A 355 2.46 16.50 -7.14
CA PHE A 355 3.30 17.28 -8.04
C PHE A 355 4.53 16.51 -8.52
N LEU A 356 5.25 15.82 -7.64
CA LEU A 356 6.40 14.99 -8.00
C LEU A 356 5.99 13.85 -8.94
N MET A 357 4.83 13.24 -8.74
CA MET A 357 4.30 12.22 -9.65
C MET A 357 4.14 12.77 -11.08
N LEU A 358 3.59 13.98 -11.23
CA LEU A 358 3.46 14.65 -12.53
C LEU A 358 4.82 14.97 -13.14
N VAL A 359 5.74 15.51 -12.35
CA VAL A 359 7.11 15.86 -12.80
C VAL A 359 7.87 14.62 -13.25
N PHE A 360 7.87 13.53 -12.47
CA PHE A 360 8.57 12.30 -12.84
C PHE A 360 8.01 11.70 -14.12
N PHE A 361 6.70 11.69 -14.30
CA PHE A 361 6.10 11.21 -15.53
C PHE A 361 6.49 12.07 -16.73
N LEU A 362 6.39 13.39 -16.62
CA LEU A 362 6.70 14.31 -17.72
C LEU A 362 8.18 14.34 -18.10
N THR A 363 9.09 14.15 -17.13
CA THR A 363 10.54 14.25 -17.36
C THR A 363 11.20 12.92 -17.70
N LEU A 364 10.74 11.82 -17.10
CA LEU A 364 11.40 10.53 -17.21
C LEU A 364 10.71 9.57 -18.20
N VAL A 365 9.37 9.63 -18.32
CA VAL A 365 8.61 8.67 -19.13
C VAL A 365 8.18 9.29 -20.47
N TRP A 366 7.51 10.43 -20.43
CA TRP A 366 6.90 11.08 -21.60
C TRP A 366 7.87 11.36 -22.75
N PRO A 367 9.11 11.89 -22.54
CA PRO A 367 10.03 12.21 -23.63
C PRO A 367 10.64 10.99 -24.31
N VAL A 368 10.78 9.88 -23.59
CA VAL A 368 11.44 8.68 -24.11
C VAL A 368 10.53 7.95 -25.10
N ARG A 369 9.24 7.96 -24.86
CA ARG A 369 8.25 7.24 -25.65
C ARG A 369 7.72 8.00 -26.85
N ASN A 370 7.73 9.33 -26.82
CA ASN A 370 7.39 10.15 -28.00
C ASN A 370 8.51 10.19 -29.06
N ARG A 371 9.67 9.57 -28.76
CA ARG A 371 10.79 9.44 -29.71
C ARG A 371 10.90 8.02 -30.30
N ALA A 372 10.13 7.05 -29.80
CA ALA A 372 10.03 5.68 -30.30
C ALA A 372 8.71 5.49 -31.05
#